data_150d543320b8a5f43fd318697757b40c
#
_entry.id   150d543320b8a5f43fd318697757b40c
#
_cell.length_a   1.000
_cell.length_b   1.000
_cell.length_c   1.000
_cell.angle_alpha   90.00
_cell.angle_beta   90.00
_cell.angle_gamma   90.00
#
_symmetry.space_group_name_H-M   'P 1'
#
loop_
_entity.id
_entity.type
_entity.pdbx_description
1 polymer ?
#
loop_
_entity_poly.entity_id
_entity_poly.type
_entity_poly.pdbx_seq_one_letter_code
_entity_poly.pdbx_strand_id
1 'polypeptide(L)'
;MLEEVQPDVVLVHGDTSTTFVTALACFYLQIPVGHVEAGLRTYNIYSPYPEEFNRQAVSIISAYNFAPTELSKENLLREGKNPDTIYVTGNTAIDALKTTVREDYTHPELEWAKGSRLIMITAHRRENLGEPMKLSLIHISEPTRH
;
A
#
# COMPACT_ATOMS: atom_id res chain seq x y z
N MET A 1 11.96 23.66 -2.21
CA MET A 1 11.54 22.99 -0.96
C MET A 1 12.58 22.00 -0.44
N LEU A 2 12.95 20.90 -1.11
CA LEU A 2 13.99 19.98 -0.60
C LEU A 2 15.37 20.67 -0.48
N GLU A 3 15.75 21.47 -1.46
CA GLU A 3 16.99 22.26 -1.44
C GLU A 3 17.01 23.35 -0.35
N GLU A 4 15.86 23.86 0.03
CA GLU A 4 15.72 24.87 1.09
C GLU A 4 15.73 24.24 2.47
N VAL A 5 15.02 23.12 2.64
CA VAL A 5 14.89 22.42 3.93
C VAL A 5 16.13 21.58 4.25
N GLN A 6 16.78 21.02 3.22
CA GLN A 6 17.95 20.14 3.34
C GLN A 6 17.78 19.05 4.40
N PRO A 7 16.76 18.19 4.32
CA PRO A 7 16.53 17.16 5.32
C PRO A 7 17.62 16.08 5.28
N ASP A 8 17.98 15.53 6.42
CA ASP A 8 18.91 14.39 6.53
C ASP A 8 18.33 13.09 5.94
N VAL A 9 17.00 12.94 5.95
CA VAL A 9 16.28 11.81 5.38
C VAL A 9 14.85 12.22 5.01
N VAL A 10 14.33 11.63 3.94
CA VAL A 10 12.93 11.80 3.53
C VAL A 10 12.20 10.47 3.63
N LEU A 11 11.09 10.44 4.35
CA LEU A 11 10.23 9.27 4.41
C LEU A 11 9.16 9.37 3.31
N VAL A 12 9.02 8.30 2.53
CA VAL A 12 7.95 8.14 1.54
C VAL A 12 7.13 6.90 1.89
N HIS A 13 5.84 6.93 1.63
CA HIS A 13 4.91 5.86 2.02
C HIS A 13 4.22 5.23 0.82
N GLY A 14 4.21 3.90 0.79
CA GLY A 14 3.45 3.11 -0.19
C GLY A 14 4.03 3.19 -1.61
N ASP A 15 3.14 3.26 -2.59
CA ASP A 15 3.44 3.01 -4.00
C ASP A 15 2.77 3.98 -4.98
N THR A 16 2.32 5.12 -4.49
CA THR A 16 1.73 6.16 -5.34
C THR A 16 2.76 6.83 -6.25
N SER A 17 2.29 7.49 -7.29
CA SER A 17 3.16 8.33 -8.15
C SER A 17 3.86 9.43 -7.35
N THR A 18 3.19 9.99 -6.32
CA THR A 18 3.79 10.97 -5.41
C THR A 18 4.98 10.37 -4.67
N THR A 19 4.85 9.15 -4.15
CA THR A 19 5.92 8.40 -3.48
C THR A 19 7.14 8.25 -4.41
N PHE A 20 6.89 7.78 -5.63
CA PHE A 20 7.95 7.58 -6.62
C PHE A 20 8.65 8.89 -7.01
N VAL A 21 7.89 9.93 -7.37
CA VAL A 21 8.47 11.21 -7.81
C VAL A 21 9.24 11.88 -6.68
N THR A 22 8.75 11.81 -5.44
CA THR A 22 9.46 12.34 -4.27
C THR A 22 10.78 11.60 -4.05
N ALA A 23 10.76 10.27 -4.09
CA ALA A 23 11.97 9.46 -3.93
C ALA A 23 12.99 9.73 -5.04
N LEU A 24 12.52 9.89 -6.29
CA LEU A 24 13.36 10.22 -7.42
C LEU A 24 14.02 11.61 -7.27
N ALA A 25 13.27 12.62 -6.80
CA ALA A 25 13.80 13.95 -6.51
C ALA A 25 14.89 13.90 -5.42
N CYS A 26 14.65 13.14 -4.35
CA CYS A 26 15.63 12.90 -3.28
C CYS A 26 16.89 12.22 -3.82
N PHE A 27 16.75 11.24 -4.70
CA PHE A 27 17.89 10.57 -5.32
C PHE A 27 18.79 11.54 -6.09
N TYR A 28 18.20 12.42 -6.91
CA TYR A 28 18.99 13.45 -7.64
C TYR A 28 19.69 14.46 -6.72
N LEU A 29 19.10 14.75 -5.57
CA LEU A 29 19.68 15.63 -4.56
C LEU A 29 20.59 14.90 -3.55
N GLN A 30 20.78 13.58 -3.72
CA GLN A 30 21.56 12.72 -2.83
C GLN A 30 21.04 12.74 -1.37
N ILE A 31 19.75 12.91 -1.20
CA ILE A 31 19.07 12.84 0.11
C ILE A 31 18.63 11.40 0.35
N PRO A 32 19.01 10.77 1.46
CA PRO A 32 18.57 9.41 1.80
C PRO A 32 17.05 9.29 1.88
N VAL A 33 16.51 8.17 1.34
CA VAL A 33 15.07 7.89 1.36
C VAL A 33 14.78 6.70 2.27
N GLY A 34 13.82 6.85 3.18
CA GLY A 34 13.19 5.76 3.90
C GLY A 34 11.84 5.41 3.28
N HIS A 35 11.68 4.17 2.84
CA HIS A 35 10.44 3.69 2.23
C HIS A 35 9.59 2.95 3.25
N VAL A 36 8.46 3.52 3.62
CA VAL A 36 7.45 2.92 4.51
C VAL A 36 6.50 2.08 3.66
N GLU A 37 6.15 0.89 4.13
CA GLU A 37 5.40 -0.15 3.40
C GLU A 37 6.24 -0.78 2.26
N ALA A 38 7.54 -0.94 2.49
CA ALA A 38 8.47 -1.48 1.53
C ALA A 38 8.31 -3.01 1.33
N GLY A 39 8.65 -3.51 0.14
CA GLY A 39 8.77 -4.95 -0.12
C GLY A 39 7.48 -5.68 -0.49
N LEU A 40 6.36 -5.01 -0.63
CA LEU A 40 5.16 -5.59 -1.26
C LEU A 40 5.45 -5.85 -2.74
N ARG A 41 5.13 -7.07 -3.23
CA ARG A 41 5.40 -7.47 -4.62
C ARG A 41 4.30 -8.32 -5.21
N THR A 42 4.01 -8.04 -6.48
CA THR A 42 3.30 -8.96 -7.38
C THR A 42 4.23 -9.49 -8.48
N TYR A 43 5.37 -8.83 -8.69
CA TYR A 43 6.32 -9.06 -9.78
C TYR A 43 5.71 -8.90 -11.19
N ASN A 44 4.54 -8.29 -11.28
CA ASN A 44 3.91 -7.91 -12.54
C ASN A 44 3.70 -6.39 -12.55
N ILE A 45 4.58 -5.65 -13.24
CA ILE A 45 4.55 -4.18 -13.27
C ILE A 45 3.25 -3.58 -13.83
N TYR A 46 2.40 -4.39 -14.42
CA TYR A 46 1.08 -4.01 -14.92
C TYR A 46 -0.07 -4.36 -13.97
N SER A 47 0.22 -4.97 -12.79
CA SER A 47 -0.81 -5.36 -11.83
C SER A 47 -0.28 -5.41 -10.39
N PRO A 48 -0.75 -4.50 -9.52
CA PRO A 48 -1.57 -3.31 -9.77
C PRO A 48 -0.82 -2.26 -10.59
N TYR A 49 -1.53 -1.53 -11.42
CA TYR A 49 -0.94 -0.51 -12.28
C TYR A 49 -1.34 0.91 -11.85
N PRO A 50 -0.40 1.83 -11.68
CA PRO A 50 1.07 1.75 -11.83
C PRO A 50 1.84 1.39 -10.54
N GLU A 51 1.13 0.96 -9.49
CA GLU A 51 1.64 0.81 -8.13
C GLU A 51 2.83 -0.17 -8.06
N GLU A 52 2.76 -1.31 -8.75
CA GLU A 52 3.86 -2.29 -8.70
C GLU A 52 5.16 -1.75 -9.28
N PHE A 53 5.09 -1.00 -10.38
CA PHE A 53 6.25 -0.30 -10.93
C PHE A 53 6.81 0.71 -9.93
N ASN A 54 5.95 1.56 -9.36
CA ASN A 54 6.36 2.58 -8.43
C ASN A 54 7.12 1.99 -7.23
N ARG A 55 6.58 0.92 -6.61
CA ARG A 55 7.20 0.31 -5.42
C ARG A 55 8.52 -0.36 -5.72
N GLN A 56 8.67 -1.00 -6.89
CA GLN A 56 9.95 -1.56 -7.32
C GLN A 56 10.98 -0.45 -7.58
N ALA A 57 10.59 0.62 -8.27
CA ALA A 57 11.47 1.74 -8.57
C ALA A 57 11.93 2.47 -7.30
N VAL A 58 11.02 2.74 -6.36
CA VAL A 58 11.36 3.32 -5.05
C VAL A 58 12.31 2.41 -4.28
N SER A 59 12.09 1.10 -4.32
CA SER A 59 12.98 0.13 -3.66
C SER A 59 14.41 0.25 -4.13
N ILE A 60 14.68 0.51 -5.42
CA ILE A 60 16.04 0.63 -5.95
C ILE A 60 16.83 1.72 -5.24
N ILE A 61 16.20 2.87 -4.98
CA ILE A 61 16.85 4.09 -4.47
C ILE A 61 16.72 4.29 -2.95
N SER A 62 15.89 3.48 -2.27
CA SER A 62 15.69 3.58 -0.83
C SER A 62 16.93 3.14 -0.06
N ALA A 63 17.37 3.99 0.88
CA ALA A 63 18.42 3.69 1.85
C ALA A 63 17.91 2.86 3.03
N TYR A 64 16.66 3.10 3.45
CA TYR A 64 16.00 2.39 4.55
C TYR A 64 14.67 1.83 4.08
N ASN A 65 14.35 0.60 4.47
CA ASN A 65 13.15 -0.11 4.04
C ASN A 65 12.35 -0.60 5.26
N PHE A 66 11.17 -0.03 5.46
CA PHE A 66 10.27 -0.41 6.56
C PHE A 66 9.20 -1.35 6.01
N ALA A 67 9.43 -2.65 6.18
CA ALA A 67 8.58 -3.70 5.64
C ALA A 67 7.38 -3.99 6.55
N PRO A 68 6.16 -4.16 6.02
CA PRO A 68 4.99 -4.46 6.84
C PRO A 68 4.96 -5.91 7.35
N THR A 69 5.64 -6.83 6.70
CA THR A 69 5.65 -8.26 7.06
C THR A 69 7.01 -8.91 6.79
N GLU A 70 7.25 -10.10 7.36
CA GLU A 70 8.44 -10.89 7.05
C GLU A 70 8.51 -11.27 5.56
N LEU A 71 7.37 -11.59 4.93
CA LEU A 71 7.32 -11.85 3.48
C LEU A 71 7.81 -10.65 2.66
N SER A 72 7.43 -9.45 3.06
CA SER A 72 7.89 -8.21 2.40
C SER A 72 9.40 -8.03 2.56
N LYS A 73 9.94 -8.34 3.74
CA LYS A 73 11.39 -8.37 3.98
C LYS A 73 12.09 -9.41 3.12
N GLU A 74 11.54 -10.62 3.01
CA GLU A 74 12.09 -11.67 2.15
C GLU A 74 12.16 -11.26 0.68
N ASN A 75 11.14 -10.55 0.19
CA ASN A 75 11.16 -10.00 -1.16
C ASN A 75 12.33 -9.04 -1.37
N LEU A 76 12.57 -8.12 -0.44
CA LEU A 76 13.69 -7.17 -0.48
C LEU A 76 15.04 -7.88 -0.42
N LEU A 77 15.19 -8.90 0.43
CA LEU A 77 16.39 -9.71 0.50
C LEU A 77 16.67 -10.46 -0.81
N ARG A 78 15.61 -11.00 -1.42
CA ARG A 78 15.71 -11.69 -2.73
C ARG A 78 16.16 -10.75 -3.85
N GLU A 79 15.80 -9.46 -3.74
CA GLU A 79 16.22 -8.39 -4.65
C GLU A 79 17.64 -7.86 -4.33
N GLY A 80 18.33 -8.43 -3.35
CA GLY A 80 19.71 -8.09 -3.01
C GLY A 80 19.85 -6.85 -2.11
N LYS A 81 18.77 -6.43 -1.41
CA LYS A 81 18.87 -5.35 -0.42
C LYS A 81 19.69 -5.82 0.79
N ASN A 82 20.49 -4.89 1.32
CA ASN A 82 21.27 -5.15 2.53
C ASN A 82 20.33 -5.41 3.72
N PRO A 83 20.46 -6.56 4.42
CA PRO A 83 19.63 -6.89 5.58
C PRO A 83 19.61 -5.81 6.67
N ASP A 84 20.73 -5.12 6.87
CA ASP A 84 20.86 -4.07 7.90
C ASP A 84 20.05 -2.81 7.60
N THR A 85 19.50 -2.70 6.40
CA THR A 85 18.66 -1.58 5.96
C THR A 85 17.17 -1.92 5.90
N ILE A 86 16.78 -3.13 6.36
CA ILE A 86 15.42 -3.61 6.31
C ILE A 86 14.87 -3.81 7.73
N TYR A 87 13.79 -3.14 8.04
CA TYR A 87 13.12 -3.19 9.35
C TYR A 87 11.69 -3.67 9.18
N VAL A 88 11.30 -4.73 9.89
CA VAL A 88 9.90 -5.18 9.91
C VAL A 88 9.16 -4.37 10.97
N THR A 89 8.28 -3.47 10.55
CA THR A 89 7.60 -2.50 11.40
C THR A 89 6.10 -2.72 11.55
N GLY A 90 5.55 -3.68 10.82
CA GLY A 90 4.10 -3.87 10.75
C GLY A 90 3.43 -2.93 9.74
N ASN A 91 2.09 -2.99 9.70
CA ASN A 91 1.28 -2.21 8.77
C ASN A 91 0.69 -0.98 9.46
N THR A 92 1.05 0.20 8.99
CA THR A 92 0.58 1.49 9.53
C THR A 92 -0.95 1.65 9.47
N ALA A 93 -1.64 1.01 8.53
CA ALA A 93 -3.10 1.04 8.46
C ALA A 93 -3.74 0.33 9.68
N ILE A 94 -3.12 -0.75 10.19
CA ILE A 94 -3.60 -1.44 11.40
C ILE A 94 -3.44 -0.54 12.63
N ASP A 95 -2.34 0.20 12.71
CA ASP A 95 -2.13 1.15 13.82
C ASP A 95 -3.13 2.31 13.77
N ALA A 96 -3.44 2.80 12.57
CA ALA A 96 -4.45 3.83 12.37
C ALA A 96 -5.86 3.38 12.85
N LEU A 97 -6.19 2.09 12.74
CA LEU A 97 -7.49 1.59 13.24
C LEU A 97 -7.68 1.84 14.74
N LYS A 98 -6.62 1.80 15.54
CA LYS A 98 -6.69 2.08 16.99
C LYS A 98 -7.21 3.48 17.32
N THR A 99 -7.01 4.42 16.40
CA THR A 99 -7.45 5.82 16.56
C THR A 99 -8.69 6.16 15.76
N THR A 100 -8.99 5.41 14.71
CA THR A 100 -10.13 5.70 13.82
C THR A 100 -11.39 4.92 14.20
N VAL A 101 -11.25 3.73 14.79
CA VAL A 101 -12.40 2.94 15.26
C VAL A 101 -12.95 3.58 16.55
N ARG A 102 -14.24 3.89 16.54
CA ARG A 102 -14.94 4.50 17.66
C ARG A 102 -16.20 3.70 17.97
N GLU A 103 -16.42 3.38 19.26
CA GLU A 103 -17.62 2.65 19.70
C GLU A 103 -18.89 3.51 19.58
N ASP A 104 -18.75 4.84 19.68
CA ASP A 104 -19.83 5.81 19.60
C ASP A 104 -20.13 6.28 18.16
N TYR A 105 -19.52 5.65 17.15
CA TYR A 105 -19.73 6.04 15.75
C TYR A 105 -21.14 5.72 15.27
N THR A 106 -21.80 6.71 14.73
CA THR A 106 -23.14 6.60 14.15
C THR A 106 -23.15 7.10 12.71
N HIS A 107 -23.88 6.43 11.84
CA HIS A 107 -24.07 6.82 10.45
C HIS A 107 -25.42 6.33 9.94
N PRO A 108 -26.13 7.08 9.08
CA PRO A 108 -27.41 6.67 8.54
C PRO A 108 -27.44 5.26 7.95
N GLU A 109 -26.37 4.87 7.25
CA GLU A 109 -26.24 3.52 6.66
C GLU A 109 -26.18 2.41 7.72
N LEU A 110 -25.58 2.68 8.89
CA LEU A 110 -25.57 1.73 10.00
C LEU A 110 -26.95 1.59 10.63
N GLU A 111 -27.70 2.70 10.74
CA GLU A 111 -29.08 2.68 11.20
C GLU A 111 -29.98 1.91 10.25
N TRP A 112 -29.82 2.10 8.94
CA TRP A 112 -30.53 1.35 7.90
C TRP A 112 -30.24 -0.15 7.99
N ALA A 113 -29.00 -0.54 8.29
CA ALA A 113 -28.58 -1.94 8.36
C ALA A 113 -28.95 -2.64 9.68
N LYS A 114 -29.50 -1.91 10.67
CA LYS A 114 -29.89 -2.50 11.97
C LYS A 114 -30.83 -3.69 11.82
N GLY A 115 -30.51 -4.76 12.53
CA GLY A 115 -31.25 -6.01 12.47
C GLY A 115 -30.93 -6.93 11.29
N SER A 116 -30.03 -6.51 10.41
CA SER A 116 -29.52 -7.29 9.28
C SER A 116 -28.05 -7.64 9.45
N ARG A 117 -27.60 -8.69 8.75
CA ARG A 117 -26.17 -8.98 8.63
C ARG A 117 -25.56 -8.05 7.57
N LEU A 118 -24.72 -7.14 8.00
CA LEU A 118 -24.03 -6.22 7.10
C LEU A 118 -22.78 -6.90 6.50
N ILE A 119 -22.68 -6.88 5.17
CA ILE A 119 -21.49 -7.28 4.42
C ILE A 119 -21.04 -6.08 3.61
N MET A 120 -19.84 -5.59 3.89
CA MET A 120 -19.23 -4.51 3.13
C MET A 120 -18.26 -5.09 2.10
N ILE A 121 -18.42 -4.69 0.84
CA ILE A 121 -17.55 -5.09 -0.26
C ILE A 121 -16.89 -3.83 -0.83
N THR A 122 -15.56 -3.83 -0.94
CA THR A 122 -14.82 -2.80 -1.66
C THR A 122 -14.10 -3.40 -2.85
N ALA A 123 -14.27 -2.79 -4.03
CA ALA A 123 -13.67 -3.27 -5.28
C ALA A 123 -13.43 -2.08 -6.22
N HIS A 124 -12.18 -1.70 -6.41
CA HIS A 124 -11.84 -0.49 -7.16
C HIS A 124 -10.53 -0.58 -7.95
N ARG A 125 -9.96 -1.78 -8.16
CA ARG A 125 -8.75 -1.94 -8.97
C ARG A 125 -9.05 -1.64 -10.43
N ARG A 126 -8.26 -0.74 -11.02
CA ARG A 126 -8.47 -0.23 -12.39
C ARG A 126 -8.44 -1.33 -13.44
N GLU A 127 -7.52 -2.28 -13.30
CA GLU A 127 -7.36 -3.41 -14.20
C GLU A 127 -8.54 -4.39 -14.21
N ASN A 128 -9.38 -4.33 -13.17
CA ASN A 128 -10.55 -5.21 -13.03
C ASN A 128 -11.87 -4.51 -13.35
N LEU A 129 -11.86 -3.22 -13.68
CA LEU A 129 -13.10 -2.49 -14.03
C LEU A 129 -13.75 -3.06 -15.30
N GLY A 130 -15.09 -3.02 -15.33
CA GLY A 130 -15.89 -3.55 -16.46
C GLY A 130 -16.39 -4.97 -16.23
N GLU A 131 -16.42 -5.80 -17.28
CA GLU A 131 -16.97 -7.16 -17.21
C GLU A 131 -16.31 -8.08 -16.18
N PRO A 132 -14.97 -8.08 -15.98
CA PRO A 132 -14.35 -8.91 -14.94
C PRO A 132 -14.87 -8.59 -13.54
N MET A 133 -15.09 -7.31 -13.22
CA MET A 133 -15.63 -6.88 -11.94
C MET A 133 -17.07 -7.33 -11.75
N LYS A 134 -17.90 -7.20 -12.79
CA LYS A 134 -19.30 -7.65 -12.75
C LYS A 134 -19.40 -9.15 -12.48
N LEU A 135 -18.60 -9.97 -13.18
CA LEU A 135 -18.56 -11.41 -12.98
C LEU A 135 -18.12 -11.78 -11.56
N SER A 136 -17.10 -11.12 -11.04
CA SER A 136 -16.64 -11.33 -9.67
C SER A 136 -17.73 -11.01 -8.64
N LEU A 137 -18.40 -9.87 -8.79
CA LEU A 137 -19.49 -9.47 -7.89
C LEU A 137 -20.69 -10.43 -7.94
N ILE A 138 -21.06 -10.95 -9.13
CA ILE A 138 -22.10 -11.96 -9.27
C ILE A 138 -21.73 -13.24 -8.50
N HIS A 139 -20.50 -13.73 -8.64
CA HIS A 139 -20.04 -14.92 -7.92
C HIS A 139 -20.01 -14.75 -6.40
N ILE A 140 -19.72 -13.54 -5.92
CA ILE A 140 -19.70 -13.23 -4.48
C ILE A 140 -21.14 -13.12 -3.93
N SER A 141 -22.03 -12.46 -4.66
CA SER A 141 -23.40 -12.18 -4.18
C SER A 141 -24.38 -13.32 -4.40
N GLU A 142 -24.15 -14.20 -5.39
CA GLU A 142 -25.03 -15.33 -5.73
C GLU A 142 -24.27 -16.67 -5.84
N PRO A 143 -23.55 -17.12 -4.79
CA PRO A 143 -22.66 -18.29 -4.89
C PRO A 143 -23.41 -19.63 -5.01
N THR A 144 -24.72 -19.67 -4.89
CA THR A 144 -25.52 -20.90 -4.74
C THR A 144 -26.55 -21.14 -5.84
N ARG A 145 -26.57 -20.36 -6.90
CA ARG A 145 -27.41 -20.67 -8.08
C ARG A 145 -26.69 -21.60 -9.04
N HIS A 146 -26.67 -22.87 -8.68
CA HIS A 146 -26.44 -24.02 -9.57
C HIS A 146 -27.70 -24.84 -9.69
#